data_8e760318123b2c1b84bd1f493d769de1
#
_entry.id   8e760318123b2c1b84bd1f493d769de1
#
_cell.length_a   1.000
_cell.length_b   1.000
_cell.length_c   1.000
_cell.angle_alpha   90.00
_cell.angle_beta   90.00
_cell.angle_gamma   90.00
#
_symmetry.space_group_name_H-M   'P 1'
#
loop_
_entity.id
_entity.type
_entity.pdbx_description
1 polymer ?
#
loop_
_entity_poly.entity_id
_entity_poly.type
_entity_poly.pdbx_seq_one_letter_code
_entity_poly.pdbx_strand_id
1 'polypeptide(L)'
;MITVVYHRDYNRLTMEGHAQSAEKGHDLVCASASILAYTLAKFVENMKEAGQVYYPTIELTEGHTCIACNPPNRIKNSVKLAFDTVCAGFELLAQSYPDNISYQIMGMK
;
A
#
# COMPACT_ATOMS: atom_id res chain seq x y z
N MET A 1 4.54 15.58 3.53
CA MET A 1 3.45 14.66 3.91
C MET A 1 3.40 13.48 2.96
N ILE A 2 3.20 12.30 3.49
CA ILE A 2 3.00 11.08 2.69
C ILE A 2 1.50 10.94 2.45
N THR A 3 1.12 10.74 1.20
CA THR A 3 -0.29 10.56 0.82
C THR A 3 -0.50 9.14 0.31
N VAL A 4 -1.37 8.40 0.98
CA VAL A 4 -1.67 7.01 0.65
C VAL A 4 -3.11 6.91 0.19
N VAL A 5 -3.31 6.30 -0.97
CA VAL A 5 -4.66 6.06 -1.51
C VAL A 5 -4.81 4.59 -1.85
N TYR A 6 -5.85 3.99 -1.30
CA TYR A 6 -6.22 2.62 -1.63
C TYR A 6 -7.43 2.64 -2.56
N HIS A 7 -7.22 2.29 -3.81
CA HIS A 7 -8.29 2.14 -4.81
C HIS A 7 -8.79 0.70 -4.71
N ARG A 8 -9.75 0.49 -3.83
CA ARG A 8 -10.16 -0.85 -3.42
C ARG A 8 -10.75 -1.68 -4.57
N ASP A 9 -11.50 -1.04 -5.45
CA ASP A 9 -12.12 -1.76 -6.58
C ASP A 9 -11.08 -2.31 -7.56
N TYR A 10 -9.90 -1.71 -7.59
CA TYR A 10 -8.85 -2.07 -8.53
C TYR A 10 -7.69 -2.81 -7.88
N ASN A 11 -7.77 -3.12 -6.58
CA ASN A 11 -6.64 -3.68 -5.83
C ASN A 11 -5.38 -2.88 -6.12
N ARG A 12 -5.43 -1.58 -5.89
CA ARG A 12 -4.34 -0.65 -6.17
C ARG A 12 -4.05 0.21 -4.95
N LEU A 13 -2.80 0.17 -4.52
CA LEU A 13 -2.28 1.06 -3.49
C LEU A 13 -1.30 2.02 -4.12
N THR A 14 -1.50 3.32 -3.89
CA THR A 14 -0.51 4.33 -4.26
C THR A 14 -0.04 5.05 -3.01
N MET A 15 1.24 5.38 -2.98
CA MET A 15 1.82 6.14 -1.89
C MET A 15 2.78 7.16 -2.49
N GLU A 16 2.56 8.43 -2.17
CA GLU A 16 3.37 9.53 -2.70
C GLU A 16 3.81 10.46 -1.61
N GLY A 17 4.96 11.07 -1.82
CA GLY A 17 5.52 12.05 -0.91
C GLY A 17 6.81 11.59 -0.31
N HIS A 18 7.46 12.54 0.33
CA HIS A 18 8.76 12.34 0.95
C HIS A 18 8.74 12.70 2.41
N ALA A 19 9.64 12.09 3.14
CA ALA A 19 10.11 12.59 4.40
C ALA A 19 10.87 13.88 4.13
N GLN A 20 10.22 15.03 4.33
CA GLN A 20 10.82 16.29 3.96
C GLN A 20 11.54 17.02 5.08
N SER A 21 11.47 16.53 6.28
CA SER A 21 12.06 17.26 7.35
C SER A 21 12.76 16.34 8.33
N ALA A 22 13.68 16.94 9.09
CA ALA A 22 14.32 16.30 10.20
C ALA A 22 13.41 16.30 11.44
N GLU A 23 12.10 16.47 11.26
CA GLU A 23 11.19 16.47 12.38
C GLU A 23 11.17 15.12 13.09
N LYS A 24 11.07 15.18 14.39
CA LYS A 24 11.04 14.00 15.21
C LYS A 24 9.80 13.15 14.89
N GLY A 25 10.00 11.87 14.65
CA GLY A 25 8.93 10.96 14.31
C GLY A 25 8.72 10.78 12.82
N HIS A 26 9.32 11.65 12.01
CA HIS A 26 9.16 11.57 10.56
C HIS A 26 9.81 10.32 9.98
N ASP A 27 11.01 9.98 10.44
CA ASP A 27 11.71 8.76 10.01
C ASP A 27 10.94 7.51 10.42
N LEU A 28 10.31 7.53 11.59
CA LEU A 28 9.50 6.42 12.04
C LEU A 28 8.28 6.19 11.15
N VAL A 29 7.62 7.28 10.76
CA VAL A 29 6.46 7.20 9.86
C VAL A 29 6.89 6.67 8.49
N CYS A 30 8.00 7.17 7.96
CA CYS A 30 8.52 6.71 6.67
C CYS A 30 8.89 5.24 6.71
N ALA A 31 9.57 4.80 7.76
CA ALA A 31 9.94 3.39 7.91
C ALA A 31 8.71 2.51 8.03
N SER A 32 7.72 2.94 8.81
CA SER A 32 6.48 2.20 9.00
C SER A 32 5.69 2.10 7.70
N ALA A 33 5.54 3.21 6.98
CA ALA A 33 4.84 3.23 5.70
C ALA A 33 5.56 2.35 4.67
N SER A 34 6.90 2.41 4.66
CA SER A 34 7.69 1.60 3.73
C SER A 34 7.54 0.11 3.99
N ILE A 35 7.56 -0.32 5.25
CA ILE A 35 7.41 -1.76 5.53
C ILE A 35 6.01 -2.25 5.17
N LEU A 36 4.98 -1.45 5.37
CA LEU A 36 3.63 -1.80 4.95
C LEU A 36 3.55 -1.96 3.42
N ALA A 37 4.10 -1.00 2.69
CA ALA A 37 4.10 -1.04 1.22
C ALA A 37 4.92 -2.24 0.71
N TYR A 38 6.09 -2.47 1.27
CA TYR A 38 6.97 -3.57 0.86
C TYR A 38 6.34 -4.93 1.19
N THR A 39 5.62 -5.02 2.29
CA THR A 39 4.90 -6.25 2.64
C THR A 39 3.84 -6.58 1.58
N LEU A 40 3.08 -5.58 1.16
CA LEU A 40 2.10 -5.78 0.11
C LEU A 40 2.75 -6.12 -1.22
N ALA A 41 3.84 -5.44 -1.56
CA ALA A 41 4.59 -5.74 -2.79
C ALA A 41 5.12 -7.17 -2.77
N LYS A 42 5.61 -7.63 -1.64
CA LYS A 42 6.11 -9.00 -1.49
C LYS A 42 4.99 -10.01 -1.67
N PHE A 43 3.83 -9.74 -1.12
CA PHE A 43 2.66 -10.60 -1.31
C PHE A 43 2.32 -10.72 -2.81
N VAL A 44 2.24 -9.59 -3.51
CA VAL A 44 1.89 -9.58 -4.94
C VAL A 44 2.96 -10.30 -5.76
N GLU A 45 4.23 -10.07 -5.44
CA GLU A 45 5.34 -10.73 -6.12
C GLU A 45 5.29 -12.25 -5.92
N ASN A 46 4.99 -12.70 -4.69
CA ASN A 46 4.85 -14.13 -4.41
C ASN A 46 3.69 -14.74 -5.20
N MET A 47 2.59 -14.01 -5.33
CA MET A 47 1.45 -14.46 -6.12
C MET A 47 1.79 -14.57 -7.60
N LYS A 48 2.58 -13.63 -8.12
CA LYS A 48 3.08 -13.68 -9.49
C LYS A 48 3.97 -14.90 -9.72
N GLU A 49 4.91 -15.12 -8.82
CA GLU A 49 5.83 -16.25 -8.93
C GLU A 49 5.11 -17.59 -8.84
N ALA A 50 4.03 -17.65 -8.07
CA ALA A 50 3.20 -18.84 -7.97
C ALA A 50 2.24 -19.01 -9.14
N GLY A 51 2.29 -18.13 -10.14
CA GLY A 51 1.42 -18.19 -11.30
C GLY A 51 -0.03 -17.83 -11.02
N GLN A 52 -0.30 -17.16 -9.89
CA GLN A 52 -1.65 -16.83 -9.46
C GLN A 52 -2.16 -15.51 -10.05
N VAL A 53 -1.26 -14.56 -10.30
CA VAL A 53 -1.59 -13.31 -10.96
C VAL A 53 -0.57 -13.05 -12.07
N TYR A 54 -0.99 -12.33 -13.11
CA TYR A 54 -0.14 -12.02 -14.25
C TYR A 54 0.02 -10.51 -14.40
N TYR A 55 1.25 -10.09 -14.68
CA TYR A 55 1.58 -8.69 -14.99
C TYR A 55 1.10 -7.70 -13.92
N PRO A 56 1.41 -7.93 -12.65
CA PRO A 56 1.06 -6.95 -11.62
C PRO A 56 1.90 -5.70 -11.77
N THR A 57 1.43 -4.60 -11.21
CA THR A 57 2.19 -3.37 -11.11
C THR A 57 2.89 -3.34 -9.75
N ILE A 58 4.21 -3.22 -9.75
CA ILE A 58 5.00 -3.05 -8.54
C ILE A 58 6.04 -1.98 -8.84
N GLU A 59 5.78 -0.77 -8.39
CA GLU A 59 6.66 0.38 -8.57
C GLU A 59 7.07 0.88 -7.19
N LEU A 60 8.32 0.70 -6.85
CA LEU A 60 8.88 1.08 -5.55
C LEU A 60 10.03 2.04 -5.79
N THR A 61 9.70 3.30 -6.02
CA THR A 61 10.71 4.34 -6.24
C THR A 61 10.61 5.37 -5.13
N GLU A 62 11.69 6.14 -4.95
CA GLU A 62 11.69 7.19 -3.95
C GLU A 62 10.58 8.20 -4.25
N GLY A 63 9.75 8.45 -3.26
CA GLY A 63 8.65 9.41 -3.37
C GLY A 63 7.43 8.90 -4.11
N HIS A 64 7.48 7.70 -4.70
CA HIS A 64 6.34 7.16 -5.43
C HIS A 64 6.29 5.64 -5.34
N THR A 65 5.17 5.12 -4.88
CA THR A 65 4.93 3.68 -4.81
C THR A 65 3.57 3.38 -5.43
N CYS A 66 3.53 2.37 -6.27
CA CYS A 66 2.26 1.86 -6.82
C CYS A 66 2.30 0.35 -6.83
N ILE A 67 1.33 -0.27 -6.18
CA ILE A 67 1.20 -1.72 -6.12
C ILE A 67 -0.23 -2.06 -6.52
N ALA A 68 -0.37 -2.83 -7.59
CA ALA A 68 -1.69 -3.21 -8.09
C ALA A 68 -1.66 -4.59 -8.72
N CYS A 69 -2.77 -5.28 -8.64
CA CYS A 69 -2.92 -6.51 -9.40
C CYS A 69 -4.40 -6.76 -9.72
N ASN A 70 -4.60 -7.56 -10.76
CA ASN A 70 -5.93 -7.95 -11.20
C ASN A 70 -6.03 -9.48 -11.11
N PRO A 71 -6.48 -10.02 -9.98
CA PRO A 71 -6.52 -11.45 -9.75
C PRO A 71 -7.67 -12.11 -10.49
N PRO A 72 -7.55 -13.39 -10.85
CA PRO A 72 -8.68 -14.15 -11.35
C PRO A 72 -9.75 -14.32 -10.27
N ASN A 73 -10.99 -14.57 -10.71
CA ASN A 73 -12.14 -14.64 -9.80
C ASN A 73 -11.96 -15.64 -8.66
N ARG A 74 -11.30 -16.77 -8.91
CA ARG A 74 -11.15 -17.81 -7.89
C ARG A 74 -10.37 -17.38 -6.64
N ILE A 75 -9.53 -16.35 -6.76
CA ILE A 75 -8.70 -15.86 -5.64
C ILE A 75 -8.93 -14.39 -5.33
N LYS A 76 -9.91 -13.77 -5.97
CA LYS A 76 -10.08 -12.31 -5.81
C LYS A 76 -10.39 -11.92 -4.36
N ASN A 77 -11.12 -12.75 -3.62
CA ASN A 77 -11.43 -12.43 -2.22
C ASN A 77 -10.18 -12.55 -1.34
N SER A 78 -9.31 -13.51 -1.62
CA SER A 78 -8.05 -13.66 -0.89
C SER A 78 -7.13 -12.47 -1.12
N VAL A 79 -7.03 -12.02 -2.37
CA VAL A 79 -6.22 -10.85 -2.71
C VAL A 79 -6.81 -9.59 -2.08
N LYS A 80 -8.14 -9.43 -2.12
CA LYS A 80 -8.81 -8.30 -1.50
C LYS A 80 -8.53 -8.26 0.01
N LEU A 81 -8.60 -9.41 0.66
CA LEU A 81 -8.33 -9.50 2.09
C LEU A 81 -6.89 -9.11 2.41
N ALA A 82 -5.93 -9.51 1.59
CA ALA A 82 -4.54 -9.12 1.81
C ALA A 82 -4.36 -7.62 1.67
N PHE A 83 -4.93 -7.00 0.63
CA PHE A 83 -4.88 -5.55 0.47
C PHE A 83 -5.58 -4.83 1.62
N ASP A 84 -6.77 -5.29 2.00
CA ASP A 84 -7.52 -4.68 3.10
C ASP A 84 -6.72 -4.74 4.41
N THR A 85 -6.03 -5.85 4.65
CA THR A 85 -5.26 -6.05 5.88
C THR A 85 -4.07 -5.09 5.95
N VAL A 86 -3.31 -4.98 4.87
CA VAL A 86 -2.18 -4.04 4.84
C VAL A 86 -2.67 -2.60 4.94
N CYS A 87 -3.76 -2.28 4.25
CA CYS A 87 -4.31 -0.92 4.27
C CYS A 87 -4.88 -0.54 5.63
N ALA A 88 -5.33 -1.51 6.42
CA ALA A 88 -5.70 -1.25 7.82
C ALA A 88 -4.49 -0.70 8.60
N GLY A 89 -3.28 -1.17 8.28
CA GLY A 89 -2.05 -0.64 8.86
C GLY A 89 -1.83 0.82 8.50
N PHE A 90 -2.08 1.21 7.24
CA PHE A 90 -1.98 2.60 6.82
C PHE A 90 -3.03 3.47 7.52
N GLU A 91 -4.24 2.97 7.70
CA GLU A 91 -5.28 3.68 8.43
C GLU A 91 -4.84 3.98 9.87
N LEU A 92 -4.31 2.96 10.55
CA LEU A 92 -3.80 3.12 11.91
C LEU A 92 -2.65 4.13 11.97
N LEU A 93 -1.75 4.06 10.99
CA LEU A 93 -0.62 4.97 10.93
C LEU A 93 -1.08 6.41 10.75
N ALA A 94 -2.07 6.64 9.88
CA ALA A 94 -2.63 7.97 9.65
C ALA A 94 -3.36 8.51 10.88
N GLN A 95 -4.02 7.64 11.63
CA GLN A 95 -4.68 8.02 12.88
C GLN A 95 -3.65 8.42 13.95
N SER A 96 -2.49 7.76 13.97
CA SER A 96 -1.45 8.02 14.95
C SER A 96 -0.59 9.23 14.60
N TYR A 97 -0.40 9.50 13.31
CA TYR A 97 0.50 10.56 12.83
C TYR A 97 -0.18 11.39 11.74
N PRO A 98 -1.33 12.04 12.04
CA PRO A 98 -2.12 12.73 11.00
C PRO A 98 -1.39 13.90 10.36
N ASP A 99 -0.35 14.45 11.01
CA ASP A 99 0.42 15.54 10.44
C ASP A 99 1.49 15.07 9.44
N ASN A 100 1.76 13.78 9.40
CA ASN A 100 2.85 13.21 8.59
C ASN A 100 2.36 12.34 7.45
N ILE A 101 1.21 11.72 7.60
CA ILE A 101 0.67 10.80 6.62
C ILE A 101 -0.85 10.88 6.58
N SER A 102 -1.41 10.84 5.37
CA SER A 102 -2.85 10.76 5.17
C SER A 102 -3.18 9.46 4.45
N TYR A 103 -4.35 8.93 4.75
CA TYR A 103 -4.84 7.69 4.13
C TYR A 103 -6.28 7.89 3.67
N GLN A 104 -6.56 7.49 2.46
CA GLN A 104 -7.89 7.55 1.87
C GLN A 104 -8.19 6.25 1.15
N ILE A 105 -9.38 5.73 1.37
CA ILE A 105 -9.88 4.58 0.62
C ILE A 105 -10.89 5.08 -0.41
N MET A 106 -10.79 4.59 -1.64
CA MET A 106 -11.70 4.90 -2.73
C MET A 106 -12.29 3.61 -3.25
N GLY A 107 -13.58 3.66 -3.60
CA GLY A 107 -14.28 2.49 -4.11
C GLY A 107 -15.22 1.88 -3.08
N MET A 108 -15.91 0.84 -3.49
CA MET A 108 -16.91 0.16 -2.66
C MET A 108 -16.24 -0.79 -1.67
N LYS A 109 -16.80 -0.83 -0.49
CA LYS A 109 -16.36 -1.80 0.51
C LYS A 109 -17.03 -3.15 0.32
#